data_748f84cc538a35b3ce8e6e7c15903d50
#
_entry.id   748f84cc538a35b3ce8e6e7c15903d50
#
_cell.length_a   1.000
_cell.length_b   1.000
_cell.length_c   1.000
_cell.angle_alpha   90.00
_cell.angle_beta   90.00
_cell.angle_gamma   90.00
#
_symmetry.space_group_name_H-M   'P 1'
#
loop_
_entity.id
_entity.type
_entity.pdbx_description
1 polymer ?
#
loop_
_entity_poly.entity_id
_entity_poly.type
_entity_poly.pdbx_seq_one_letter_code
_entity_poly.pdbx_strand_id
1 'polypeptide(L)'
;ELVKRNKEGKIKNCTVEGPYDVYIAFSKELAAEKGIKGAVVPGNTDIALFPSLDSGNPVYKCLSFFGAGMKSATLLAGSNIPVILPSRTDSPMTKLHSIALACYLKDKAGVLAK
;
A
#
# COMPACT_ATOMS: atom_id res chain seq x y z
N GLU A 1 9.81 13.94 3.16
CA GLU A 1 8.80 14.63 3.98
C GLU A 1 8.11 13.65 4.95
N LEU A 2 7.51 12.52 4.49
CA LEU A 2 6.77 11.60 5.36
C LEU A 2 7.62 10.99 6.47
N VAL A 3 8.83 10.53 6.16
CA VAL A 3 9.79 10.02 7.17
C VAL A 3 10.07 11.07 8.24
N LYS A 4 10.27 12.33 7.82
CA LYS A 4 10.47 13.45 8.76
C LYS A 4 9.26 13.63 9.67
N ARG A 5 8.07 13.68 9.10
CA ARG A 5 6.81 13.84 9.86
C ARG A 5 6.56 12.68 10.81
N ASN A 6 6.92 11.46 10.44
CA ASN A 6 6.83 10.30 11.31
C ASN A 6 7.80 10.42 12.51
N LYS A 7 9.06 10.81 12.26
CA LYS A 7 10.05 11.07 13.31
C LYS A 7 9.64 12.22 14.25
N GLU A 8 8.93 13.21 13.74
CA GLU A 8 8.36 14.31 14.54
C GLU A 8 7.07 13.92 15.30
N GLY A 9 6.63 12.67 15.21
CA GLY A 9 5.40 12.21 15.85
C GLY A 9 4.09 12.72 15.23
N LYS A 10 4.16 13.35 14.05
CA LYS A 10 2.98 13.83 13.31
C LYS A 10 2.25 12.71 12.57
N ILE A 11 2.95 11.63 12.23
CA ILE A 11 2.39 10.38 11.71
C ILE A 11 2.61 9.34 12.80
N LYS A 12 1.52 8.75 13.31
CA LYS A 12 1.53 7.86 14.48
C LYS A 12 1.10 6.44 14.07
N ASN A 13 1.34 5.49 14.97
CA ASN A 13 0.91 4.09 14.85
C ASN A 13 1.51 3.34 13.65
N CYS A 14 2.60 3.85 13.08
CA CYS A 14 3.37 3.18 12.04
C CYS A 14 4.82 3.65 12.05
N THR A 15 5.68 2.90 11.39
CA THR A 15 7.06 3.29 11.07
C THR A 15 7.14 3.64 9.59
N VAL A 16 7.68 4.81 9.27
CA VAL A 16 7.84 5.26 7.88
C VAL A 16 9.33 5.35 7.56
N GLU A 17 9.76 4.60 6.59
CA GLU A 17 11.14 4.60 6.08
C GLU A 17 11.18 4.76 4.57
N GLY A 18 12.32 5.13 4.04
CA GLY A 18 12.58 5.35 2.62
C GLY A 18 13.13 6.74 2.33
N PRO A 19 13.21 7.16 1.05
CA PRO A 19 12.69 6.40 -0.11
C PRO A 19 13.53 5.14 -0.41
N TYR A 20 12.86 4.09 -0.83
CA TYR A 20 13.48 2.83 -1.23
C TYR A 20 13.01 2.44 -2.63
N ASP A 21 13.86 1.73 -3.38
CA ASP A 21 13.40 0.97 -4.53
C ASP A 21 12.42 -0.11 -4.08
N VAL A 22 11.45 -0.46 -4.93
CA VAL A 22 10.37 -1.41 -4.58
C VAL A 22 10.92 -2.73 -4.06
N TYR A 23 11.91 -3.31 -4.74
CA TYR A 23 12.49 -4.59 -4.35
C TYR A 23 13.24 -4.52 -3.02
N ILE A 24 13.84 -3.37 -2.69
CA ILE A 24 14.53 -3.15 -1.40
C ILE A 24 13.49 -3.08 -0.26
N ALA A 25 12.38 -2.38 -0.48
CA ALA A 25 11.33 -2.30 0.53
C ALA A 25 10.79 -3.68 0.94
N PHE A 26 10.77 -4.64 0.02
CA PHE A 26 10.22 -5.98 0.26
C PHE A 26 11.27 -7.07 0.54
N SER A 27 12.58 -6.74 0.60
CA SER A 27 13.63 -7.71 0.93
C SER A 27 14.64 -7.15 1.90
N LYS A 28 14.73 -7.81 3.05
CA LYS A 28 15.73 -7.49 4.07
C LYS A 28 17.16 -7.80 3.59
N GLU A 29 17.31 -8.86 2.84
CA GLU A 29 18.59 -9.29 2.28
C GLU A 29 19.13 -8.25 1.29
N LEU A 30 18.29 -7.81 0.34
CA LEU A 30 18.68 -6.80 -0.64
C LEU A 30 18.93 -5.43 0.00
N ALA A 31 18.20 -5.08 1.04
CA ALA A 31 18.47 -3.88 1.82
C ALA A 31 19.86 -3.95 2.49
N ALA A 32 20.21 -5.11 3.06
CA ALA A 32 21.52 -5.32 3.66
C ALA A 32 22.66 -5.26 2.63
N GLU A 33 22.49 -5.87 1.46
CA GLU A 33 23.44 -5.79 0.33
C GLU A 33 23.66 -4.35 -0.14
N LYS A 34 22.63 -3.51 -0.11
CA LYS A 34 22.73 -2.07 -0.40
C LYS A 34 23.30 -1.23 0.74
N GLY A 35 23.69 -1.87 1.84
CA GLY A 35 24.29 -1.18 2.98
C GLY A 35 23.30 -0.39 3.84
N ILE A 36 21.99 -0.65 3.72
CA ILE A 36 20.96 -0.02 4.54
C ILE A 36 20.97 -0.68 5.91
N LYS A 37 21.58 0.00 6.89
CA LYS A 37 21.74 -0.51 8.25
C LYS A 37 20.72 0.10 9.20
N GLY A 38 20.20 -0.72 10.12
CA GLY A 38 19.28 -0.26 11.17
C GLY A 38 17.85 0.02 10.71
N ALA A 39 17.53 -0.19 9.43
CA ALA A 39 16.18 -0.12 8.93
C ALA A 39 15.36 -1.34 9.40
N VAL A 40 14.10 -1.13 9.74
CA VAL A 40 13.20 -2.18 10.22
C VAL A 40 12.07 -2.50 9.25
N VAL A 41 11.79 -1.59 8.32
CA VAL A 41 10.70 -1.75 7.33
C VAL A 41 11.07 -2.71 6.20
N PRO A 42 12.29 -2.70 5.60
CA PRO A 42 12.62 -3.62 4.53
C PRO A 42 12.39 -5.09 4.90
N GLY A 43 11.63 -5.80 4.08
CA GLY A 43 11.19 -7.17 4.33
C GLY A 43 9.97 -7.33 5.25
N ASN A 44 9.54 -6.24 5.91
CA ASN A 44 8.35 -6.19 6.77
C ASN A 44 7.36 -5.10 6.30
N THR A 45 7.39 -4.77 5.02
CA THR A 45 6.58 -3.68 4.46
C THR A 45 5.10 -4.08 4.38
N ASP A 46 4.25 -3.42 5.15
CA ASP A 46 2.79 -3.57 5.07
C ASP A 46 2.18 -2.64 4.02
N ILE A 47 2.76 -1.46 3.81
CA ILE A 47 2.25 -0.43 2.89
C ILE A 47 3.40 0.10 2.04
N ALA A 48 3.27 -0.01 0.73
CA ALA A 48 4.15 0.65 -0.23
C ALA A 48 3.46 1.91 -0.78
N LEU A 49 3.98 3.08 -0.40
CA LEU A 49 3.48 4.36 -0.88
C LEU A 49 4.31 4.84 -2.07
N PHE A 50 3.66 5.03 -3.20
CA PHE A 50 4.27 5.55 -4.42
C PHE A 50 4.10 7.08 -4.51
N PRO A 51 5.05 7.79 -5.10
CA PRO A 51 5.02 9.25 -5.18
C PRO A 51 3.94 9.80 -6.12
N SER A 52 3.47 8.97 -7.05
CA SER A 52 2.45 9.36 -8.03
C SER A 52 1.66 8.14 -8.53
N LEU A 53 0.51 8.42 -9.14
CA LEU A 53 -0.30 7.41 -9.82
C LEU A 53 0.47 6.78 -10.99
N ASP A 54 1.29 7.56 -11.69
CA ASP A 54 2.09 7.10 -12.83
C ASP A 54 3.13 6.04 -12.43
N SER A 55 3.61 6.09 -11.20
CA SER A 55 4.53 5.06 -10.67
C SER A 55 3.80 3.91 -10.00
N GLY A 56 2.75 4.15 -9.24
CA GLY A 56 2.03 3.13 -8.50
C GLY A 56 1.14 2.24 -9.37
N ASN A 57 0.43 2.83 -10.34
CA ASN A 57 -0.50 2.07 -11.18
C ASN A 57 0.20 1.01 -12.08
N PRO A 58 1.34 1.28 -12.74
CA PRO A 58 2.08 0.24 -13.44
C PRO A 58 2.51 -0.91 -12.54
N VAL A 59 3.01 -0.63 -11.33
CA VAL A 59 3.39 -1.68 -10.37
C VAL A 59 2.18 -2.53 -9.99
N TYR A 60 1.04 -1.91 -9.66
CA TYR A 60 -0.20 -2.63 -9.39
C TYR A 60 -0.61 -3.52 -10.58
N LYS A 61 -0.54 -3.01 -11.81
CA LYS A 61 -0.90 -3.77 -13.01
C LYS A 61 0.06 -4.93 -13.27
N CYS A 62 1.36 -4.72 -13.08
CA CYS A 62 2.34 -5.81 -13.16
C CYS A 62 2.07 -6.91 -12.13
N LEU A 63 1.84 -6.54 -10.88
CA LEU A 63 1.51 -7.50 -9.83
C LEU A 63 0.21 -8.23 -10.12
N SER A 64 -0.82 -7.53 -10.62
CA SER A 64 -2.12 -8.12 -10.93
C SER A 64 -2.05 -9.08 -12.11
N PHE A 65 -1.16 -8.85 -13.07
CA PHE A 65 -1.04 -9.66 -14.29
C PHE A 65 -0.04 -10.80 -14.13
N PHE A 66 1.12 -10.53 -13.53
CA PHE A 66 2.21 -11.51 -13.40
C PHE A 66 2.22 -12.22 -12.04
N GLY A 67 1.57 -11.67 -11.03
CA GLY A 67 1.54 -12.23 -9.67
C GLY A 67 0.66 -13.46 -9.60
N ALA A 68 1.25 -14.65 -9.68
CA ALA A 68 0.53 -15.91 -9.63
C ALA A 68 -0.31 -16.02 -8.35
N GLY A 69 -1.63 -16.11 -8.52
CA GLY A 69 -2.58 -16.27 -7.40
C GLY A 69 -2.79 -15.03 -6.54
N MET A 70 -2.28 -13.86 -6.92
CA MET A 70 -2.51 -12.63 -6.17
C MET A 70 -4.01 -12.29 -6.16
N LYS A 71 -4.55 -12.11 -4.95
CA LYS A 71 -5.89 -11.57 -4.74
C LYS A 71 -5.78 -10.07 -4.49
N SER A 72 -6.59 -9.28 -5.16
CA SER A 72 -6.58 -7.81 -5.05
C SER A 72 -7.95 -7.26 -4.75
N ALA A 73 -7.97 -6.09 -4.15
CA ALA A 73 -9.13 -5.22 -3.98
C ALA A 73 -8.65 -3.78 -4.18
N THR A 74 -9.50 -2.92 -4.75
CA THR A 74 -9.19 -1.53 -5.01
C THR A 74 -10.16 -0.63 -4.27
N LEU A 75 -9.62 0.44 -3.67
CA LEU A 75 -10.39 1.43 -2.93
C LEU A 75 -9.76 2.80 -3.14
N LEU A 76 -10.58 3.83 -3.27
CA LEU A 76 -10.14 5.22 -3.19
C LEU A 76 -10.14 5.64 -1.72
N ALA A 77 -8.95 5.95 -1.20
CA ALA A 77 -8.77 6.41 0.17
C ALA A 77 -8.93 7.93 0.28
N GLY A 78 -9.31 8.41 1.48
CA GLY A 78 -9.39 9.83 1.79
C GLY A 78 -10.78 10.47 1.63
N SER A 79 -11.79 9.72 1.21
CA SER A 79 -13.19 10.16 1.18
C SER A 79 -13.92 9.79 2.49
N ASN A 80 -14.96 10.54 2.83
CA ASN A 80 -15.80 10.27 4.03
C ASN A 80 -16.65 8.99 3.89
N ILE A 81 -16.78 8.48 2.69
CA ILE A 81 -17.44 7.22 2.37
C ILE A 81 -16.49 6.33 1.58
N PRO A 82 -16.53 5.01 1.75
CA PRO A 82 -15.74 4.11 0.91
C PRO A 82 -16.14 4.24 -0.56
N VAL A 83 -15.16 4.49 -1.41
CA VAL A 83 -15.36 4.57 -2.87
C VAL A 83 -14.55 3.47 -3.53
N ILE A 84 -15.21 2.61 -4.29
CA ILE A 84 -14.56 1.59 -5.10
C ILE A 84 -14.47 2.07 -6.55
N LEU A 85 -13.30 1.93 -7.13
CA LEU A 85 -13.04 2.30 -8.52
C LEU A 85 -12.23 1.19 -9.22
N PRO A 86 -12.84 0.01 -9.44
CA PRO A 86 -12.16 -1.09 -10.07
C PRO A 86 -11.86 -0.79 -11.54
N SER A 87 -10.78 -1.35 -12.05
CA SER A 87 -10.49 -1.30 -13.49
C SER A 87 -11.55 -2.06 -14.29
N ARG A 88 -11.81 -1.62 -15.51
CA ARG A 88 -12.69 -2.35 -16.44
C ARG A 88 -12.20 -3.77 -16.72
N THR A 89 -10.88 -3.98 -16.67
CA THR A 89 -10.21 -5.26 -16.91
C THR A 89 -10.04 -6.11 -15.64
N ASP A 90 -10.43 -5.60 -14.47
CA ASP A 90 -10.34 -6.39 -13.24
C ASP A 90 -11.32 -7.57 -13.25
N SER A 91 -10.88 -8.69 -12.69
CA SER A 91 -11.71 -9.90 -12.60
C SER A 91 -12.98 -9.67 -11.77
N PRO A 92 -14.03 -10.47 -11.97
CA PRO A 92 -15.22 -10.43 -11.12
C PRO A 92 -14.87 -10.57 -9.63
N MET A 93 -13.89 -11.42 -9.31
CA MET A 93 -13.44 -11.63 -7.92
C MET A 93 -12.76 -10.39 -7.35
N THR A 94 -11.93 -9.68 -8.10
CA THR A 94 -11.33 -8.41 -7.67
C THR A 94 -12.41 -7.36 -7.37
N LYS A 95 -13.44 -7.28 -8.21
CA LYS A 95 -14.59 -6.38 -7.99
C LYS A 95 -15.35 -6.75 -6.72
N LEU A 96 -15.61 -8.04 -6.51
CA LEU A 96 -16.26 -8.53 -5.29
C LEU A 96 -15.43 -8.26 -4.03
N HIS A 97 -14.12 -8.50 -4.08
CA HIS A 97 -13.21 -8.17 -2.98
C HIS A 97 -13.21 -6.68 -2.67
N SER A 98 -13.27 -5.83 -3.69
CA SER A 98 -13.33 -4.36 -3.49
C SER A 98 -14.62 -3.93 -2.78
N ILE A 99 -15.75 -4.54 -3.12
CA ILE A 99 -17.04 -4.30 -2.44
C ILE A 99 -16.94 -4.78 -0.98
N ALA A 100 -16.44 -5.99 -0.75
CA ALA A 100 -16.30 -6.55 0.59
C ALA A 100 -15.37 -5.67 1.46
N LEU A 101 -14.25 -5.21 0.91
CA LEU A 101 -13.33 -4.30 1.60
C LEU A 101 -14.01 -2.98 1.94
N ALA A 102 -14.77 -2.38 1.03
CA ALA A 102 -15.50 -1.15 1.26
C ALA A 102 -16.55 -1.30 2.38
N CYS A 103 -17.30 -2.40 2.41
CA CYS A 103 -18.25 -2.72 3.48
C CYS A 103 -17.53 -2.87 4.82
N TYR A 104 -16.46 -3.65 4.87
CA TYR A 104 -15.65 -3.85 6.06
C TYR A 104 -15.10 -2.54 6.64
N LEU A 105 -14.59 -1.67 5.77
CA LEU A 105 -14.06 -0.37 6.17
C LEU A 105 -15.14 0.58 6.63
N LYS A 106 -16.35 0.55 6.02
CA LYS A 106 -17.50 1.32 6.48
C LYS A 106 -17.90 0.96 7.92
N ASP A 107 -17.96 -0.32 8.23
CA ASP A 107 -18.28 -0.80 9.58
C ASP A 107 -17.21 -0.40 10.61
N LYS A 108 -15.96 -0.28 10.14
CA LYS A 108 -14.82 0.22 10.93
C LYS A 108 -14.60 1.72 10.81
N ALA A 109 -15.47 2.47 10.11
CA ALA A 109 -15.26 3.87 9.71
C ALA A 109 -15.22 4.87 10.88
N GLY A 110 -15.47 4.46 12.09
CA GLY A 110 -14.96 5.20 13.25
C GLY A 110 -13.41 5.31 13.27
N VAL A 111 -12.72 4.53 12.44
CA VAL A 111 -11.25 4.48 12.31
C VAL A 111 -10.73 5.36 11.16
N LEU A 112 -11.52 5.57 10.09
CA LEU A 112 -11.08 6.31 8.89
C LEU A 112 -11.46 7.80 8.90
N ALA A 113 -12.33 8.23 9.82
CA ALA A 113 -12.86 9.57 9.90
C ALA A 113 -12.22 10.43 11.02
N LYS A 114 -11.01 10.06 11.49
CA LYS A 114 -10.27 10.85 12.50
C LYS A 114 -8.90 11.27 11.99
#